data_6bd2c630208131ec20d791cfbebada3c
#
_entry.id   6bd2c630208131ec20d791cfbebada3c
#
_cell.length_a   1.000
_cell.length_b   1.000
_cell.length_c   1.000
_cell.angle_alpha   90.00
_cell.angle_beta   90.00
_cell.angle_gamma   90.00
#
_symmetry.space_group_name_H-M   'P 1'
#
loop_
_entity.id
_entity.type
_entity.pdbx_description
1 polymer ?
#
loop_
_entity_poly.entity_id
_entity_poly.type
_entity_poly.pdbx_seq_one_letter_code
_entity_poly.pdbx_strand_id
1 'polypeptide(L)'
;MIAVNSNDEIRQGNTWRMLLVVGGIVLAGGVLFAWSRVLFPVLVAFLVAYISHPLASFFEKHHLPRILGFLLVLLLFIGLLSLIFLVFLPAIVHELMFIGKKIPAWSGVIEKYVGTLLVDLEQRYPEAYALLQERLTQWAQENLPSVAQRLVGWLTGIIGSAVGIVSALLSLVLIPVIAAYLTMDFRKFISALQILVPRPVLPAVKKVVLEVNQVLKNFLRGQLLVALALGAMYTTGLLLVRAPLALVIGPLAGLFSLVPYLGFVLGCGTASLMTFVEYQDFRHVIGVLVTFAVAQSVDGWFLTPRLLGKRVGLHPVWILVALLLGGELFGLPGIVVAVPVAATLRVVVQNSVQAYRESLLYLGLNLEPIFYTREGCSLCEEFELLLQPLLDCRGIHFRRVDVDRSPALKERFGSRVPVLEINGKVVAEGRMTSAKLEQKIGKFLGSGH
;
A
#
# COMPACT_ATOMS: atom_id res chain seq x y z
N MET A 1 44.90 38.56 0.73
CA MET A 1 44.49 37.88 1.96
C MET A 1 42.98 37.64 1.82
N ILE A 2 42.61 36.51 1.22
CA ILE A 2 41.21 36.16 0.92
C ILE A 2 40.85 35.06 1.91
N ALA A 3 40.06 35.40 2.91
CA ALA A 3 39.42 34.39 3.77
C ALA A 3 38.30 33.72 2.92
N VAL A 4 38.62 32.57 2.36
CA VAL A 4 37.63 31.72 1.66
C VAL A 4 36.66 31.24 2.74
N ASN A 5 35.40 31.60 2.53
CA ASN A 5 34.31 31.38 3.46
C ASN A 5 33.93 29.88 3.42
N SER A 6 34.48 29.11 4.35
CA SER A 6 34.27 27.65 4.47
C SER A 6 32.78 27.26 4.62
N ASN A 7 31.93 28.21 4.98
CA ASN A 7 30.47 28.01 5.06
C ASN A 7 29.78 27.85 3.70
N ASP A 8 30.33 28.44 2.64
CA ASP A 8 29.72 28.34 1.30
C ASP A 8 30.01 27.00 0.62
N GLU A 9 31.18 26.41 0.87
CA GLU A 9 31.50 25.06 0.35
C GLU A 9 30.69 23.95 1.01
N ILE A 10 30.44 24.05 2.33
CA ILE A 10 29.60 23.08 3.06
C ILE A 10 28.12 23.20 2.63
N ARG A 11 27.67 24.41 2.39
CA ARG A 11 26.29 24.68 1.91
C ARG A 11 26.09 24.20 0.49
N GLN A 12 27.05 24.41 -0.42
CA GLN A 12 27.02 23.86 -1.77
C GLN A 12 27.06 22.32 -1.79
N GLY A 13 27.90 21.68 -0.97
CA GLY A 13 27.95 20.22 -0.88
C GLY A 13 26.63 19.56 -0.47
N ASN A 14 25.86 20.21 0.41
CA ASN A 14 24.57 19.68 0.85
C ASN A 14 23.44 19.90 -0.19
N THR A 15 23.46 21.02 -0.91
CA THR A 15 22.48 21.29 -1.99
C THR A 15 22.63 20.31 -3.16
N TRP A 16 23.87 20.00 -3.57
CA TRP A 16 24.14 19.00 -4.61
C TRP A 16 23.68 17.59 -4.20
N ARG A 17 23.90 17.19 -2.96
CA ARG A 17 23.42 15.89 -2.43
C ARG A 17 21.90 15.84 -2.42
N MET A 18 21.23 16.91 -2.03
CA MET A 18 19.78 17.00 -2.05
C MET A 18 19.22 16.94 -3.50
N LEU A 19 19.87 17.66 -4.43
CA LEU A 19 19.49 17.62 -5.85
C LEU A 19 19.71 16.23 -6.46
N LEU A 20 20.80 15.54 -6.11
CA LEU A 20 21.05 14.15 -6.55
C LEU A 20 20.00 13.18 -5.99
N VAL A 21 19.60 13.33 -4.73
CA VAL A 21 18.54 12.50 -4.12
C VAL A 21 17.19 12.76 -4.78
N VAL A 22 16.82 14.03 -4.94
CA VAL A 22 15.56 14.40 -5.60
C VAL A 22 15.57 13.99 -7.06
N GLY A 23 16.68 14.24 -7.79
CA GLY A 23 16.86 13.78 -9.17
C GLY A 23 16.79 12.26 -9.30
N GLY A 24 17.41 11.54 -8.37
CA GLY A 24 17.34 10.08 -8.28
C GLY A 24 15.92 9.56 -8.04
N ILE A 25 15.15 10.20 -7.17
CA ILE A 25 13.74 9.86 -6.90
C ILE A 25 12.88 10.11 -8.13
N VAL A 26 13.05 11.26 -8.80
CA VAL A 26 12.31 11.61 -10.03
C VAL A 26 12.65 10.64 -11.15
N LEU A 27 13.92 10.31 -11.32
CA LEU A 27 14.39 9.36 -12.35
C LEU A 27 13.89 7.95 -12.06
N ALA A 28 13.96 7.50 -10.80
CA ALA A 28 13.39 6.21 -10.38
C ALA A 28 11.87 6.17 -10.60
N GLY A 29 11.15 7.25 -10.27
CA GLY A 29 9.71 7.38 -10.54
C GLY A 29 9.40 7.32 -12.03
N GLY A 30 10.16 8.02 -12.87
CA GLY A 30 10.04 7.99 -14.33
C GLY A 30 10.31 6.60 -14.92
N VAL A 31 11.34 5.91 -14.45
CA VAL A 31 11.65 4.53 -14.84
C VAL A 31 10.52 3.58 -14.40
N LEU A 32 10.04 3.69 -13.16
CA LEU A 32 8.92 2.89 -12.65
C LEU A 32 7.66 3.13 -13.47
N PHE A 33 7.40 4.38 -13.87
CA PHE A 33 6.26 4.71 -14.72
C PHE A 33 6.42 4.12 -16.14
N ALA A 34 7.57 4.30 -16.77
CA ALA A 34 7.85 3.75 -18.10
C ALA A 34 7.79 2.22 -18.13
N TRP A 35 8.20 1.55 -17.04
CA TRP A 35 8.25 0.11 -16.92
C TRP A 35 7.04 -0.47 -16.16
N SER A 36 6.03 0.33 -15.88
CA SER A 36 4.84 -0.06 -15.12
C SER A 36 4.19 -1.35 -15.64
N ARG A 37 4.09 -1.52 -16.97
CA ARG A 37 3.52 -2.71 -17.62
C ARG A 37 4.31 -3.99 -17.34
N VAL A 38 5.63 -3.90 -17.19
CA VAL A 38 6.52 -5.04 -16.90
C VAL A 38 6.59 -5.32 -15.41
N LEU A 39 6.63 -4.26 -14.60
CA LEU A 39 6.69 -4.37 -13.13
C LEU A 39 5.41 -4.93 -12.53
N PHE A 40 4.28 -4.72 -13.19
CA PHE A 40 2.99 -5.18 -12.69
C PHE A 40 2.93 -6.71 -12.48
N PRO A 41 3.23 -7.59 -13.46
CA PRO A 41 3.27 -9.04 -13.23
C PRO A 41 4.21 -9.43 -12.09
N VAL A 42 5.32 -8.71 -11.91
CA VAL A 42 6.28 -8.95 -10.82
C VAL A 42 5.68 -8.60 -9.46
N LEU A 43 4.96 -7.47 -9.34
CA LEU A 43 4.27 -7.08 -8.11
C LEU A 43 3.17 -8.08 -7.74
N VAL A 44 2.37 -8.51 -8.71
CA VAL A 44 1.33 -9.53 -8.47
C VAL A 44 1.97 -10.86 -8.09
N ALA A 45 3.04 -11.27 -8.77
CA ALA A 45 3.78 -12.48 -8.43
C ALA A 45 4.36 -12.42 -7.02
N PHE A 46 4.88 -11.26 -6.60
CA PHE A 46 5.35 -11.04 -5.22
C PHE A 46 4.20 -11.19 -4.21
N LEU A 47 3.02 -10.64 -4.51
CA LEU A 47 1.84 -10.76 -3.65
C LEU A 47 1.37 -12.22 -3.55
N VAL A 48 1.31 -12.94 -4.67
CA VAL A 48 0.97 -14.37 -4.71
C VAL A 48 2.01 -15.20 -3.93
N ALA A 49 3.30 -14.94 -4.13
CA ALA A 49 4.38 -15.59 -3.38
C ALA A 49 4.26 -15.31 -1.87
N TYR A 50 3.90 -14.09 -1.50
CA TYR A 50 3.74 -13.69 -0.11
C TYR A 50 2.54 -14.38 0.55
N ILE A 51 1.41 -14.52 -0.15
CA ILE A 51 0.22 -15.26 0.30
C ILE A 51 0.53 -16.76 0.40
N SER A 52 1.34 -17.29 -0.53
CA SER A 52 1.73 -18.69 -0.58
C SER A 52 2.70 -19.09 0.54
N HIS A 53 3.50 -18.15 1.04
CA HIS A 53 4.56 -18.40 2.02
C HIS A 53 4.09 -19.09 3.31
N PRO A 54 2.97 -18.74 3.99
CA PRO A 54 2.51 -19.44 5.18
C PRO A 54 2.10 -20.87 4.88
N LEU A 55 1.48 -21.15 3.72
CA LEU A 55 1.14 -22.50 3.28
C LEU A 55 2.40 -23.31 2.94
N ALA A 56 3.32 -22.71 2.18
CA ALA A 56 4.60 -23.35 1.88
C ALA A 56 5.39 -23.71 3.16
N SER A 57 5.38 -22.82 4.16
CA SER A 57 6.02 -23.07 5.46
C SER A 57 5.29 -24.13 6.30
N PHE A 58 3.97 -24.25 6.17
CA PHE A 58 3.20 -25.32 6.80
C PHE A 58 3.56 -26.69 6.22
N PHE A 59 3.63 -26.82 4.89
CA PHE A 59 4.05 -28.06 4.22
C PHE A 59 5.49 -28.46 4.57
N GLU A 60 6.40 -27.49 4.64
CA GLU A 60 7.79 -27.71 5.06
C GLU A 60 7.89 -28.29 6.48
N LYS A 61 7.07 -27.80 7.41
CA LYS A 61 7.01 -28.34 8.78
C LYS A 61 6.53 -29.79 8.84
N HIS A 62 5.78 -30.24 7.84
CA HIS A 62 5.30 -31.62 7.72
C HIS A 62 6.18 -32.47 6.78
N HIS A 63 7.44 -32.08 6.58
CA HIS A 63 8.41 -32.75 5.70
C HIS A 63 7.99 -32.86 4.23
N LEU A 64 7.04 -32.05 3.78
CA LEU A 64 6.63 -31.96 2.38
C LEU A 64 7.39 -30.83 1.67
N PRO A 65 7.68 -30.98 0.37
CA PRO A 65 8.39 -29.95 -0.37
C PRO A 65 7.55 -28.66 -0.45
N ARG A 66 8.21 -27.49 -0.31
CA ARG A 66 7.59 -26.15 -0.37
C ARG A 66 6.77 -25.92 -1.63
N ILE A 67 7.15 -26.59 -2.73
CA ILE A 67 6.47 -26.50 -4.02
C ILE A 67 5.01 -26.93 -3.94
N LEU A 68 4.66 -27.89 -3.07
CA LEU A 68 3.25 -28.33 -2.89
C LEU A 68 2.37 -27.23 -2.33
N GLY A 69 2.85 -26.45 -1.37
CA GLY A 69 2.11 -25.32 -0.84
C GLY A 69 1.91 -24.22 -1.89
N PHE A 70 2.91 -23.98 -2.73
CA PHE A 70 2.80 -23.06 -3.84
C PHE A 70 1.82 -23.58 -4.91
N LEU A 71 1.92 -24.85 -5.31
CA LEU A 71 1.02 -25.49 -6.29
C LEU A 71 -0.43 -25.44 -5.82
N LEU A 72 -0.69 -25.65 -4.53
CA LEU A 72 -2.05 -25.54 -3.98
C LEU A 72 -2.62 -24.12 -4.15
N VAL A 73 -1.83 -23.10 -3.79
CA VAL A 73 -2.25 -21.68 -3.97
C VAL A 73 -2.44 -21.35 -5.45
N LEU A 74 -1.55 -21.84 -6.30
CA LEU A 74 -1.66 -21.66 -7.76
C LEU A 74 -2.93 -22.33 -8.31
N LEU A 75 -3.23 -23.54 -7.89
CA LEU A 75 -4.43 -24.28 -8.30
C LEU A 75 -5.70 -23.57 -7.83
N LEU A 76 -5.71 -23.06 -6.59
CA LEU A 76 -6.80 -22.23 -6.08
C LEU A 76 -6.95 -20.93 -6.88
N PHE A 77 -5.85 -20.28 -7.22
CA PHE A 77 -5.87 -19.04 -8.00
C PHE A 77 -6.35 -19.26 -9.43
N ILE A 78 -5.86 -20.31 -10.11
CA ILE A 78 -6.32 -20.70 -11.45
C ILE A 78 -7.78 -21.14 -11.40
N GLY A 79 -8.17 -21.94 -10.41
CA GLY A 79 -9.57 -22.40 -10.24
C GLY A 79 -10.52 -21.22 -10.05
N LEU A 80 -10.11 -20.23 -9.26
CA LEU A 80 -10.86 -19.00 -9.03
C LEU A 80 -10.98 -18.14 -10.29
N LEU A 81 -9.88 -17.94 -11.03
CA LEU A 81 -9.91 -17.26 -12.32
C LEU A 81 -10.82 -18.00 -13.31
N SER A 82 -10.70 -19.32 -13.38
CA SER A 82 -11.56 -20.15 -14.25
C SER A 82 -13.04 -20.01 -13.87
N LEU A 83 -13.36 -19.98 -12.58
CA LEU A 83 -14.72 -19.75 -12.10
C LEU A 83 -15.26 -18.38 -12.54
N ILE A 84 -14.44 -17.34 -12.42
CA ILE A 84 -14.81 -15.98 -12.88
C ILE A 84 -15.05 -15.97 -14.39
N PHE A 85 -14.13 -16.52 -15.17
CA PHE A 85 -14.23 -16.50 -16.63
C PHE A 85 -15.32 -17.43 -17.18
N LEU A 86 -15.48 -18.64 -16.64
CA LEU A 86 -16.40 -19.64 -17.18
C LEU A 86 -17.83 -19.49 -16.67
N VAL A 87 -18.03 -18.97 -15.47
CA VAL A 87 -19.36 -18.89 -14.85
C VAL A 87 -19.86 -17.45 -14.78
N PHE A 88 -19.07 -16.56 -14.21
CA PHE A 88 -19.53 -15.20 -13.91
C PHE A 88 -19.56 -14.30 -15.16
N LEU A 89 -18.51 -14.35 -15.98
CA LEU A 89 -18.48 -13.52 -17.19
C LEU A 89 -19.57 -13.88 -18.19
N PRO A 90 -19.82 -15.16 -18.55
CA PRO A 90 -20.95 -15.53 -19.41
C PRO A 90 -22.31 -15.20 -18.79
N ALA A 91 -22.47 -15.38 -17.45
CA ALA A 91 -23.70 -15.02 -16.76
C ALA A 91 -23.99 -13.53 -16.89
N ILE A 92 -23.00 -12.66 -16.64
CA ILE A 92 -23.13 -11.20 -16.82
C ILE A 92 -23.45 -10.85 -18.27
N VAL A 93 -22.70 -11.41 -19.24
CA VAL A 93 -22.89 -11.11 -20.66
C VAL A 93 -24.27 -11.54 -21.11
N HIS A 94 -24.70 -12.74 -20.73
CA HIS A 94 -26.05 -13.26 -21.06
C HIS A 94 -27.14 -12.34 -20.50
N GLU A 95 -26.98 -11.93 -19.24
CA GLU A 95 -27.94 -11.06 -18.55
C GLU A 95 -27.96 -9.64 -19.14
N LEU A 96 -26.80 -9.06 -19.46
CA LEU A 96 -26.72 -7.76 -20.15
C LEU A 96 -27.38 -7.81 -21.52
N MET A 97 -27.22 -8.91 -22.27
CA MET A 97 -27.90 -9.08 -23.54
C MET A 97 -29.41 -9.28 -23.36
N PHE A 98 -29.82 -9.98 -22.31
CA PHE A 98 -31.23 -10.19 -21.97
C PHE A 98 -31.90 -8.87 -21.52
N ILE A 99 -31.20 -8.07 -20.72
CA ILE A 99 -31.61 -6.71 -20.37
C ILE A 99 -31.80 -5.83 -21.59
N GLY A 100 -30.83 -5.84 -22.51
CA GLY A 100 -30.94 -5.08 -23.77
C GLY A 100 -32.17 -5.40 -24.60
N LYS A 101 -32.60 -6.67 -24.60
CA LYS A 101 -33.83 -7.11 -25.26
C LYS A 101 -35.12 -6.76 -24.50
N LYS A 102 -35.04 -6.60 -23.17
CA LYS A 102 -36.19 -6.27 -22.30
C LYS A 102 -36.34 -4.76 -22.04
N ILE A 103 -35.39 -3.92 -22.39
CA ILE A 103 -35.50 -2.46 -22.25
C ILE A 103 -36.82 -1.90 -22.83
N PRO A 104 -37.30 -2.31 -24.02
CA PRO A 104 -38.60 -1.84 -24.52
C PRO A 104 -39.78 -2.27 -23.65
N ALA A 105 -39.72 -3.40 -22.97
CA ALA A 105 -40.79 -3.88 -22.09
C ALA A 105 -40.78 -3.17 -20.70
N TRP A 106 -39.67 -2.50 -20.34
CA TRP A 106 -39.57 -1.77 -19.10
C TRP A 106 -40.34 -0.45 -19.10
N SER A 107 -40.70 0.10 -20.26
CA SER A 107 -41.59 1.24 -20.35
C SER A 107 -42.90 0.98 -19.59
N GLY A 108 -43.49 -0.23 -19.72
CA GLY A 108 -44.68 -0.62 -18.97
C GLY A 108 -44.47 -0.83 -17.46
N VAL A 109 -43.27 -1.23 -17.03
CA VAL A 109 -42.94 -1.37 -15.59
C VAL A 109 -42.68 0.00 -14.97
N ILE A 110 -41.98 0.88 -15.67
CA ILE A 110 -41.76 2.29 -15.26
C ILE A 110 -43.15 2.97 -15.19
N GLU A 111 -44.00 2.78 -16.20
CA GLU A 111 -45.34 3.34 -16.22
C GLU A 111 -46.22 2.83 -15.06
N LYS A 112 -46.08 1.56 -14.64
CA LYS A 112 -46.80 1.00 -13.49
C LYS A 112 -46.35 1.55 -12.12
N TYR A 113 -45.09 1.76 -11.88
CA TYR A 113 -44.56 2.18 -10.57
C TYR A 113 -44.29 3.69 -10.48
N VAL A 114 -43.91 4.30 -11.58
CA VAL A 114 -43.66 5.74 -11.67
C VAL A 114 -44.93 6.47 -12.12
N GLY A 115 -45.82 5.77 -12.84
CA GLY A 115 -47.05 6.33 -13.36
C GLY A 115 -47.97 6.91 -12.30
N THR A 116 -48.10 6.28 -11.15
CA THR A 116 -48.89 6.84 -10.00
C THR A 116 -48.27 8.11 -9.44
N LEU A 117 -46.95 8.18 -9.37
CA LEU A 117 -46.18 9.38 -8.98
C LEU A 117 -46.18 10.43 -10.11
N LEU A 118 -46.09 9.98 -11.35
CA LEU A 118 -46.12 10.86 -12.52
C LEU A 118 -47.50 11.45 -12.77
N VAL A 119 -48.58 10.71 -12.54
CA VAL A 119 -49.97 11.20 -12.63
C VAL A 119 -50.21 12.32 -11.60
N ASP A 120 -49.70 12.17 -10.38
CA ASP A 120 -49.83 13.21 -9.33
C ASP A 120 -48.99 14.46 -9.69
N LEU A 121 -47.79 14.27 -10.29
CA LEU A 121 -46.93 15.32 -10.82
C LEU A 121 -47.54 16.00 -12.08
N GLU A 122 -48.12 15.21 -12.97
CA GLU A 122 -48.80 15.70 -14.17
C GLU A 122 -50.02 16.58 -13.83
N GLN A 123 -50.78 16.17 -12.81
CA GLN A 123 -51.91 16.95 -12.34
C GLN A 123 -51.51 18.24 -11.58
N ARG A 124 -50.40 18.21 -10.83
CA ARG A 124 -49.96 19.37 -10.02
C ARG A 124 -49.05 20.32 -10.78
N TYR A 125 -48.23 19.80 -11.68
CA TYR A 125 -47.18 20.55 -12.40
C TYR A 125 -47.03 20.05 -13.85
N PRO A 126 -48.00 20.27 -14.75
CA PRO A 126 -47.99 19.71 -16.11
C PRO A 126 -46.82 20.14 -16.97
N GLU A 127 -46.35 21.40 -16.84
CA GLU A 127 -45.19 21.91 -17.59
C GLU A 127 -43.88 21.24 -17.10
N ALA A 128 -43.70 21.07 -15.81
CA ALA A 128 -42.52 20.42 -15.25
C ALA A 128 -42.46 18.92 -15.60
N TYR A 129 -43.64 18.28 -15.65
CA TYR A 129 -43.76 16.88 -16.08
C TYR A 129 -43.37 16.69 -17.54
N ALA A 130 -43.90 17.49 -18.44
CA ALA A 130 -43.57 17.45 -19.88
C ALA A 130 -42.06 17.65 -20.10
N LEU A 131 -41.46 18.62 -19.43
CA LEU A 131 -40.02 18.91 -19.51
C LEU A 131 -39.17 17.77 -18.94
N LEU A 132 -39.59 17.16 -17.85
CA LEU A 132 -38.90 16.03 -17.22
C LEU A 132 -38.95 14.78 -18.12
N GLN A 133 -40.12 14.50 -18.71
CA GLN A 133 -40.33 13.36 -19.61
C GLN A 133 -39.50 13.52 -20.88
N GLU A 134 -39.47 14.71 -21.48
CA GLU A 134 -38.67 15.01 -22.67
C GLU A 134 -37.16 14.87 -22.35
N ARG A 135 -36.70 15.42 -21.25
CA ARG A 135 -35.31 15.33 -20.81
C ARG A 135 -34.88 13.90 -20.49
N LEU A 136 -35.73 13.12 -19.79
CA LEU A 136 -35.42 11.73 -19.46
C LEU A 136 -35.41 10.84 -20.70
N THR A 137 -36.35 11.03 -21.62
CA THR A 137 -36.37 10.26 -22.89
C THR A 137 -35.22 10.63 -23.80
N GLN A 138 -34.88 11.90 -23.93
CA GLN A 138 -33.68 12.34 -24.66
C GLN A 138 -32.42 11.76 -24.03
N TRP A 139 -32.24 11.92 -22.71
CA TRP A 139 -31.09 11.39 -22.02
C TRP A 139 -30.94 9.87 -22.18
N ALA A 140 -32.06 9.13 -22.07
CA ALA A 140 -32.08 7.69 -22.25
C ALA A 140 -31.73 7.28 -23.69
N GLN A 141 -32.29 7.94 -24.67
CA GLN A 141 -32.01 7.67 -26.09
C GLN A 141 -30.55 7.98 -26.48
N GLU A 142 -29.98 9.06 -25.95
CA GLU A 142 -28.62 9.46 -26.25
C GLU A 142 -27.55 8.66 -25.47
N ASN A 143 -27.81 8.36 -24.21
CA ASN A 143 -26.79 7.79 -23.31
C ASN A 143 -26.86 6.29 -23.15
N LEU A 144 -28.04 5.66 -23.12
CA LEU A 144 -28.16 4.21 -22.93
C LEU A 144 -27.45 3.39 -24.02
N PRO A 145 -27.57 3.72 -25.35
CA PRO A 145 -26.84 2.99 -26.37
C PRO A 145 -25.32 3.18 -26.24
N SER A 146 -24.87 4.38 -25.87
CA SER A 146 -23.45 4.68 -25.70
C SER A 146 -22.86 3.98 -24.47
N VAL A 147 -23.58 3.88 -23.36
CA VAL A 147 -23.20 3.12 -22.18
C VAL A 147 -23.15 1.63 -22.48
N ALA A 148 -24.17 1.09 -23.15
CA ALA A 148 -24.21 -0.31 -23.58
C ALA A 148 -23.05 -0.63 -24.53
N GLN A 149 -22.79 0.22 -25.54
CA GLN A 149 -21.67 0.06 -26.47
C GLN A 149 -20.32 0.16 -25.77
N ARG A 150 -20.15 1.07 -24.79
CA ARG A 150 -18.92 1.17 -24.00
C ARG A 150 -18.70 -0.08 -23.13
N LEU A 151 -19.75 -0.60 -22.49
CA LEU A 151 -19.67 -1.84 -21.70
C LEU A 151 -19.33 -3.05 -22.59
N VAL A 152 -20.04 -3.21 -23.72
CA VAL A 152 -19.75 -4.26 -24.71
C VAL A 152 -18.36 -4.05 -25.33
N GLY A 153 -18.00 -2.83 -25.69
CA GLY A 153 -16.67 -2.49 -26.21
C GLY A 153 -15.55 -2.75 -25.21
N TRP A 154 -15.81 -2.53 -23.93
CA TRP A 154 -14.87 -2.82 -22.85
C TRP A 154 -14.70 -4.33 -22.66
N LEU A 155 -15.80 -5.09 -22.66
CA LEU A 155 -15.80 -6.55 -22.58
C LEU A 155 -15.15 -7.20 -23.83
N THR A 156 -15.50 -6.74 -25.03
CA THR A 156 -14.94 -7.25 -26.29
C THR A 156 -13.49 -6.78 -26.50
N GLY A 157 -13.11 -5.59 -25.99
CA GLY A 157 -11.74 -5.09 -26.02
C GLY A 157 -10.79 -5.92 -25.18
N ILE A 158 -11.26 -6.46 -24.05
CA ILE A 158 -10.49 -7.41 -23.23
C ILE A 158 -10.31 -8.75 -23.95
N ILE A 159 -11.33 -9.20 -24.68
CA ILE A 159 -11.38 -10.53 -25.33
C ILE A 159 -10.91 -10.48 -26.79
N GLY A 160 -11.10 -9.35 -27.47
CA GLY A 160 -11.02 -9.24 -28.94
C GLY A 160 -9.69 -8.78 -29.53
N SER A 161 -8.73 -8.31 -28.74
CA SER A 161 -7.42 -7.96 -29.28
C SER A 161 -6.46 -9.15 -29.15
N ALA A 162 -5.91 -9.61 -30.27
CA ALA A 162 -4.88 -10.66 -30.26
C ALA A 162 -3.71 -10.29 -29.31
N VAL A 163 -3.34 -9.01 -29.27
CA VAL A 163 -2.33 -8.48 -28.33
C VAL A 163 -2.80 -8.58 -26.88
N GLY A 164 -4.08 -8.33 -26.61
CA GLY A 164 -4.67 -8.47 -25.26
C GLY A 164 -4.66 -9.93 -24.79
N ILE A 165 -5.04 -10.87 -25.66
CA ILE A 165 -5.01 -12.30 -25.34
C ILE A 165 -3.57 -12.78 -25.10
N VAL A 166 -2.62 -12.41 -25.97
CA VAL A 166 -1.22 -12.79 -25.81
C VAL A 166 -0.62 -12.19 -24.54
N SER A 167 -0.90 -10.92 -24.22
CA SER A 167 -0.42 -10.30 -22.99
C SER A 167 -1.07 -10.89 -21.74
N ALA A 168 -2.34 -11.26 -21.79
CA ALA A 168 -3.04 -11.95 -20.70
C ALA A 168 -2.47 -13.37 -20.49
N LEU A 169 -2.24 -14.13 -21.56
CA LEU A 169 -1.61 -15.46 -21.49
C LEU A 169 -0.16 -15.39 -20.97
N LEU A 170 0.62 -14.43 -21.46
CA LEU A 170 1.97 -14.19 -20.94
C LEU A 170 1.92 -13.86 -19.44
N SER A 171 1.03 -12.98 -19.00
CA SER A 171 0.88 -12.63 -17.58
C SER A 171 0.41 -13.83 -16.77
N LEU A 172 -0.51 -14.62 -17.30
CA LEU A 172 -1.03 -15.85 -16.67
C LEU A 172 0.07 -16.90 -16.43
N VAL A 173 1.07 -16.98 -17.32
CA VAL A 173 2.22 -17.88 -17.18
C VAL A 173 3.34 -17.23 -16.35
N LEU A 174 3.66 -15.96 -16.61
CA LEU A 174 4.77 -15.27 -15.94
C LEU A 174 4.51 -15.07 -14.44
N ILE A 175 3.29 -14.68 -14.04
CA ILE A 175 2.96 -14.45 -12.64
C ILE A 175 3.21 -15.69 -11.78
N PRO A 176 2.67 -16.88 -12.11
CA PRO A 176 2.96 -18.11 -11.37
C PRO A 176 4.44 -18.50 -11.37
N VAL A 177 5.11 -18.37 -12.50
CA VAL A 177 6.53 -18.73 -12.62
C VAL A 177 7.38 -17.83 -11.72
N ILE A 178 7.21 -16.52 -11.79
CA ILE A 178 7.92 -15.57 -10.94
C ILE A 178 7.57 -15.80 -9.48
N ALA A 179 6.29 -16.04 -9.15
CA ALA A 179 5.85 -16.33 -7.80
C ALA A 179 6.47 -17.62 -7.24
N ALA A 180 6.63 -18.66 -8.07
CA ALA A 180 7.30 -19.89 -7.70
C ALA A 180 8.78 -19.62 -7.33
N TYR A 181 9.52 -18.95 -8.21
CA TYR A 181 10.91 -18.58 -7.94
C TYR A 181 11.05 -17.73 -6.68
N LEU A 182 10.20 -16.71 -6.52
CA LEU A 182 10.20 -15.89 -5.32
C LEU A 182 9.89 -16.70 -4.06
N THR A 183 8.96 -17.66 -4.11
CA THR A 183 8.62 -18.49 -2.95
C THR A 183 9.76 -19.44 -2.57
N MET A 184 10.43 -20.03 -3.57
CA MET A 184 11.52 -21.00 -3.38
C MET A 184 12.81 -20.33 -2.91
N ASP A 185 13.21 -19.23 -3.55
CA ASP A 185 14.50 -18.56 -3.36
C ASP A 185 14.41 -17.29 -2.51
N PHE A 186 13.29 -17.03 -1.84
CA PHE A 186 13.05 -15.81 -1.07
C PHE A 186 14.18 -15.50 -0.06
N ARG A 187 14.68 -16.52 0.63
CA ARG A 187 15.79 -16.33 1.59
C ARG A 187 17.08 -15.88 0.91
N LYS A 188 17.40 -16.48 -0.26
CA LYS A 188 18.61 -16.11 -1.04
C LYS A 188 18.49 -14.67 -1.57
N PHE A 189 17.30 -14.31 -2.06
CA PHE A 189 17.01 -12.97 -2.55
C PHE A 189 17.19 -11.91 -1.44
N ILE A 190 16.61 -12.14 -0.25
CA ILE A 190 16.78 -11.24 0.90
C ILE A 190 18.25 -11.14 1.33
N SER A 191 18.98 -12.27 1.40
CA SER A 191 20.40 -12.24 1.78
C SER A 191 21.26 -11.48 0.77
N ALA A 192 20.99 -11.63 -0.53
CA ALA A 192 21.68 -10.87 -1.59
C ALA A 192 21.40 -9.36 -1.46
N LEU A 193 20.16 -8.96 -1.18
CA LEU A 193 19.82 -7.55 -0.94
C LEU A 193 20.52 -6.99 0.32
N GLN A 194 20.67 -7.78 1.37
CA GLN A 194 21.36 -7.34 2.60
C GLN A 194 22.83 -7.02 2.37
N ILE A 195 23.50 -7.69 1.42
CA ILE A 195 24.91 -7.44 1.08
C ILE A 195 25.06 -6.05 0.43
N LEU A 196 24.06 -5.57 -0.29
CA LEU A 196 24.08 -4.26 -0.95
C LEU A 196 23.86 -3.09 0.04
N VAL A 197 23.36 -3.38 1.25
CA VAL A 197 23.08 -2.35 2.24
C VAL A 197 24.36 -2.05 3.05
N PRO A 198 24.80 -0.78 3.12
CA PRO A 198 25.95 -0.39 3.96
C PRO A 198 25.76 -0.81 5.41
N ARG A 199 26.81 -1.36 6.03
CA ARG A 199 26.78 -1.90 7.41
C ARG A 199 26.20 -0.95 8.45
N PRO A 200 26.49 0.38 8.45
CA PRO A 200 25.95 1.31 9.43
C PRO A 200 24.42 1.47 9.37
N VAL A 201 23.85 1.34 8.15
CA VAL A 201 22.40 1.55 7.90
C VAL A 201 21.61 0.24 8.02
N LEU A 202 22.29 -0.91 8.00
CA LEU A 202 21.69 -2.23 7.99
C LEU A 202 20.70 -2.49 9.14
N PRO A 203 20.94 -2.06 10.41
CA PRO A 203 19.98 -2.24 11.49
C PRO A 203 18.67 -1.47 11.25
N ALA A 204 18.77 -0.22 10.77
CA ALA A 204 17.60 0.61 10.46
C ALA A 204 16.78 0.01 9.30
N VAL A 205 17.44 -0.43 8.23
CA VAL A 205 16.78 -1.09 7.09
C VAL A 205 16.11 -2.40 7.54
N LYS A 206 16.77 -3.22 8.36
CA LYS A 206 16.18 -4.44 8.91
C LYS A 206 14.91 -4.15 9.71
N LYS A 207 14.92 -3.10 10.55
CA LYS A 207 13.74 -2.67 11.31
C LYS A 207 12.58 -2.35 10.38
N VAL A 208 12.81 -1.50 9.37
CA VAL A 208 11.79 -1.11 8.38
C VAL A 208 11.24 -2.32 7.63
N VAL A 209 12.10 -3.22 7.16
CA VAL A 209 11.69 -4.46 6.45
C VAL A 209 10.84 -5.35 7.35
N LEU A 210 11.18 -5.50 8.62
CA LEU A 210 10.38 -6.29 9.58
C LEU A 210 9.01 -5.65 9.82
N GLU A 211 8.94 -4.33 9.97
CA GLU A 211 7.67 -3.59 10.13
C GLU A 211 6.79 -3.72 8.89
N VAL A 212 7.35 -3.53 7.68
CA VAL A 212 6.65 -3.74 6.41
C VAL A 212 6.10 -5.16 6.31
N ASN A 213 6.95 -6.17 6.60
CA ASN A 213 6.54 -7.57 6.59
C ASN A 213 5.36 -7.83 7.56
N GLN A 214 5.40 -7.25 8.75
CA GLN A 214 4.33 -7.41 9.74
C GLN A 214 3.03 -6.73 9.29
N VAL A 215 3.11 -5.53 8.72
CA VAL A 215 1.95 -4.80 8.19
C VAL A 215 1.31 -5.55 7.04
N LEU A 216 2.11 -6.00 6.05
CA LEU A 216 1.62 -6.78 4.92
C LEU A 216 0.98 -8.10 5.35
N LYS A 217 1.63 -8.83 6.26
CA LYS A 217 1.11 -10.11 6.78
C LYS A 217 -0.23 -9.94 7.49
N ASN A 218 -0.35 -8.91 8.33
CA ASN A 218 -1.58 -8.63 9.04
C ASN A 218 -2.69 -8.16 8.09
N PHE A 219 -2.34 -7.28 7.13
CA PHE A 219 -3.27 -6.79 6.13
C PHE A 219 -3.83 -7.94 5.28
N LEU A 220 -2.97 -8.75 4.66
CA LEU A 220 -3.41 -9.82 3.77
C LEU A 220 -4.26 -10.87 4.49
N ARG A 221 -3.86 -11.27 5.71
CA ARG A 221 -4.66 -12.21 6.52
C ARG A 221 -6.00 -11.60 6.91
N GLY A 222 -6.00 -10.36 7.38
CA GLY A 222 -7.21 -9.66 7.75
C GLY A 222 -8.16 -9.51 6.56
N GLN A 223 -7.64 -9.09 5.40
CA GLN A 223 -8.42 -8.89 4.19
C GLN A 223 -9.01 -10.18 3.64
N LEU A 224 -8.28 -11.30 3.70
CA LEU A 224 -8.83 -12.61 3.33
C LEU A 224 -9.99 -13.02 4.25
N LEU A 225 -9.85 -12.82 5.56
CA LEU A 225 -10.92 -13.12 6.52
C LEU A 225 -12.14 -12.22 6.32
N VAL A 226 -11.93 -10.93 6.04
CA VAL A 226 -13.01 -9.99 5.70
C VAL A 226 -13.72 -10.43 4.42
N ALA A 227 -12.97 -10.79 3.37
CA ALA A 227 -13.52 -11.25 2.11
C ALA A 227 -14.37 -12.52 2.27
N LEU A 228 -13.91 -13.48 3.07
CA LEU A 228 -14.66 -14.71 3.38
C LEU A 228 -15.94 -14.40 4.18
N ALA A 229 -15.83 -13.57 5.20
CA ALA A 229 -16.98 -13.19 6.03
C ALA A 229 -18.03 -12.42 5.20
N LEU A 230 -17.61 -11.43 4.41
CA LEU A 230 -18.51 -10.69 3.52
C LEU A 230 -19.12 -11.59 2.45
N GLY A 231 -18.34 -12.48 1.85
CA GLY A 231 -18.84 -13.46 0.89
C GLY A 231 -19.94 -14.35 1.48
N ALA A 232 -19.75 -14.83 2.71
CA ALA A 232 -20.76 -15.59 3.43
C ALA A 232 -22.02 -14.74 3.75
N MET A 233 -21.83 -13.50 4.20
CA MET A 233 -22.94 -12.59 4.52
C MET A 233 -23.73 -12.20 3.27
N TYR A 234 -23.05 -11.84 2.19
CA TYR A 234 -23.72 -11.53 0.91
C TYR A 234 -24.48 -12.75 0.38
N THR A 235 -23.84 -13.93 0.40
CA THR A 235 -24.48 -15.17 -0.07
C THR A 235 -25.74 -15.47 0.76
N THR A 236 -25.65 -15.49 2.08
CA THR A 236 -26.78 -15.80 2.95
C THR A 236 -27.88 -14.77 2.82
N GLY A 237 -27.56 -13.47 2.79
CA GLY A 237 -28.55 -12.42 2.62
C GLY A 237 -29.26 -12.47 1.27
N LEU A 238 -28.52 -12.70 0.18
CA LEU A 238 -29.08 -12.86 -1.16
C LEU A 238 -29.97 -14.11 -1.27
N LEU A 239 -29.61 -15.23 -0.62
CA LEU A 239 -30.45 -16.43 -0.55
C LEU A 239 -31.77 -16.17 0.23
N LEU A 240 -31.72 -15.42 1.33
CA LEU A 240 -32.91 -15.04 2.09
C LEU A 240 -33.87 -14.19 1.28
N VAL A 241 -33.34 -13.29 0.46
CA VAL A 241 -34.11 -12.43 -0.46
C VAL A 241 -34.54 -13.21 -1.71
N ARG A 242 -34.04 -14.44 -1.89
CA ARG A 242 -34.23 -15.27 -3.10
C ARG A 242 -33.70 -14.61 -4.37
N ALA A 243 -32.64 -13.79 -4.24
CA ALA A 243 -32.02 -13.15 -5.39
C ALA A 243 -31.47 -14.20 -6.38
N PRO A 244 -31.63 -14.00 -7.70
CA PRO A 244 -31.07 -14.91 -8.70
C PRO A 244 -29.53 -14.94 -8.57
N LEU A 245 -28.93 -16.09 -8.88
CA LEU A 245 -27.48 -16.30 -8.80
C LEU A 245 -26.82 -15.95 -7.44
N ALA A 246 -27.57 -16.01 -6.35
CA ALA A 246 -27.07 -15.67 -4.99
C ALA A 246 -25.79 -16.45 -4.64
N LEU A 247 -25.70 -17.75 -4.99
CA LEU A 247 -24.55 -18.61 -4.76
C LEU A 247 -23.32 -18.26 -5.63
N VAL A 248 -23.50 -17.45 -6.67
CA VAL A 248 -22.41 -16.97 -7.54
C VAL A 248 -22.03 -15.54 -7.15
N ILE A 249 -23.02 -14.65 -7.07
CA ILE A 249 -22.79 -13.23 -6.79
C ILE A 249 -22.21 -13.02 -5.39
N GLY A 250 -22.75 -13.71 -4.38
CA GLY A 250 -22.32 -13.55 -2.99
C GLY A 250 -20.84 -13.85 -2.77
N PRO A 251 -20.34 -15.06 -3.10
CA PRO A 251 -18.92 -15.38 -2.95
C PRO A 251 -18.01 -14.49 -3.80
N LEU A 252 -18.42 -14.14 -5.02
CA LEU A 252 -17.63 -13.28 -5.90
C LEU A 252 -17.57 -11.83 -5.40
N ALA A 253 -18.69 -11.28 -4.90
CA ALA A 253 -18.69 -9.98 -4.26
C ALA A 253 -17.78 -9.97 -3.02
N GLY A 254 -17.81 -11.05 -2.22
CA GLY A 254 -16.87 -11.25 -1.11
C GLY A 254 -15.43 -11.28 -1.57
N LEU A 255 -15.13 -11.98 -2.66
CA LEU A 255 -13.79 -12.00 -3.24
C LEU A 255 -13.35 -10.63 -3.76
N PHE A 256 -14.21 -9.93 -4.51
CA PHE A 256 -13.91 -8.58 -4.97
C PHE A 256 -13.76 -7.58 -3.82
N SER A 257 -14.28 -7.90 -2.61
CA SER A 257 -14.04 -7.13 -1.39
C SER A 257 -12.58 -7.17 -0.90
N LEU A 258 -11.70 -7.98 -1.52
CA LEU A 258 -10.25 -7.85 -1.38
C LEU A 258 -9.77 -6.45 -1.77
N VAL A 259 -10.46 -5.81 -2.69
CA VAL A 259 -10.32 -4.39 -3.01
C VAL A 259 -11.45 -3.63 -2.30
N PRO A 260 -11.13 -2.63 -1.45
CA PRO A 260 -12.13 -1.85 -0.74
C PRO A 260 -13.21 -1.30 -1.68
N TYR A 261 -14.46 -1.44 -1.28
CA TYR A 261 -15.66 -0.99 -1.99
C TYR A 261 -15.99 -1.71 -3.30
N LEU A 262 -15.04 -2.39 -3.96
CA LEU A 262 -15.27 -2.99 -5.28
C LEU A 262 -16.30 -4.13 -5.20
N GLY A 263 -16.18 -4.99 -4.19
CA GLY A 263 -17.15 -6.08 -3.95
C GLY A 263 -18.56 -5.58 -3.69
N PHE A 264 -18.68 -4.51 -2.91
CA PHE A 264 -19.97 -3.85 -2.66
C PHE A 264 -20.57 -3.30 -3.96
N VAL A 265 -19.84 -2.50 -4.71
CA VAL A 265 -20.35 -1.84 -5.93
C VAL A 265 -20.74 -2.87 -6.99
N LEU A 266 -19.84 -3.82 -7.29
CA LEU A 266 -20.11 -4.83 -8.30
C LEU A 266 -21.20 -5.82 -7.84
N GLY A 267 -21.13 -6.30 -6.61
CA GLY A 267 -22.08 -7.26 -6.06
C GLY A 267 -23.48 -6.68 -5.90
N CYS A 268 -23.59 -5.50 -5.25
CA CYS A 268 -24.86 -4.82 -5.07
C CYS A 268 -25.50 -4.41 -6.40
N GLY A 269 -24.68 -3.85 -7.31
CA GLY A 269 -25.17 -3.44 -8.63
C GLY A 269 -25.71 -4.61 -9.45
N THR A 270 -24.93 -5.68 -9.57
CA THR A 270 -25.34 -6.88 -10.33
C THR A 270 -26.52 -7.61 -9.68
N ALA A 271 -26.49 -7.82 -8.35
CA ALA A 271 -27.60 -8.45 -7.64
C ALA A 271 -28.90 -7.66 -7.74
N SER A 272 -28.85 -6.33 -7.56
CA SER A 272 -30.02 -5.47 -7.68
C SER A 272 -30.61 -5.50 -9.08
N LEU A 273 -29.74 -5.41 -10.10
CA LEU A 273 -30.16 -5.45 -11.50
C LEU A 273 -30.80 -6.79 -11.86
N MET A 274 -30.17 -7.91 -11.51
CA MET A 274 -30.70 -9.24 -11.79
C MET A 274 -32.02 -9.50 -11.05
N THR A 275 -32.11 -9.10 -9.79
CA THR A 275 -33.32 -9.23 -8.99
C THR A 275 -34.46 -8.39 -9.56
N PHE A 276 -34.18 -7.17 -10.03
CA PHE A 276 -35.19 -6.34 -10.68
C PHE A 276 -35.68 -6.95 -12.01
N VAL A 277 -34.79 -7.49 -12.81
CA VAL A 277 -35.13 -8.14 -14.10
C VAL A 277 -36.03 -9.37 -13.88
N GLU A 278 -35.70 -10.16 -12.86
CA GLU A 278 -36.42 -11.42 -12.59
C GLU A 278 -37.82 -11.18 -12.00
N TYR A 279 -37.90 -10.36 -10.94
CA TYR A 279 -39.13 -10.17 -10.18
C TYR A 279 -39.98 -8.98 -10.65
N GLN A 280 -39.35 -8.01 -11.35
CA GLN A 280 -39.97 -6.74 -11.74
C GLN A 280 -40.66 -6.04 -10.55
N ASP A 281 -40.07 -6.19 -9.35
CA ASP A 281 -40.57 -5.69 -8.06
C ASP A 281 -39.46 -5.02 -7.28
N PHE A 282 -39.72 -3.82 -6.79
CA PHE A 282 -38.78 -3.06 -5.94
C PHE A 282 -38.59 -3.67 -4.54
N ARG A 283 -39.53 -4.49 -4.05
CA ARG A 283 -39.42 -5.12 -2.72
C ARG A 283 -38.18 -6.02 -2.62
N HIS A 284 -37.95 -6.87 -3.63
CA HIS A 284 -36.79 -7.75 -3.69
C HIS A 284 -35.50 -6.95 -3.85
N VAL A 285 -35.53 -5.88 -4.66
CA VAL A 285 -34.35 -4.97 -4.81
C VAL A 285 -34.00 -4.29 -3.50
N ILE A 286 -35.01 -3.80 -2.74
CA ILE A 286 -34.79 -3.24 -1.41
C ILE A 286 -34.17 -4.29 -0.48
N GLY A 287 -34.61 -5.54 -0.54
CA GLY A 287 -34.02 -6.65 0.21
C GLY A 287 -32.53 -6.85 -0.12
N VAL A 288 -32.15 -6.77 -1.41
CA VAL A 288 -30.74 -6.82 -1.84
C VAL A 288 -29.97 -5.62 -1.26
N LEU A 289 -30.49 -4.41 -1.40
CA LEU A 289 -29.84 -3.20 -0.88
C LEU A 289 -29.65 -3.27 0.64
N VAL A 290 -30.66 -3.75 1.38
CA VAL A 290 -30.56 -3.97 2.83
C VAL A 290 -29.51 -5.01 3.17
N THR A 291 -29.43 -6.12 2.43
CA THR A 291 -28.41 -7.16 2.61
C THR A 291 -27.00 -6.55 2.51
N PHE A 292 -26.73 -5.81 1.43
CA PHE A 292 -25.43 -5.19 1.22
C PHE A 292 -25.15 -4.08 2.23
N ALA A 293 -26.14 -3.27 2.59
CA ALA A 293 -26.00 -2.21 3.60
C ALA A 293 -25.68 -2.78 4.99
N VAL A 294 -26.37 -3.85 5.42
CA VAL A 294 -26.11 -4.53 6.69
C VAL A 294 -24.70 -5.13 6.69
N ALA A 295 -24.34 -5.86 5.64
CA ALA A 295 -23.01 -6.45 5.54
C ALA A 295 -21.90 -5.39 5.56
N GLN A 296 -22.09 -4.27 4.84
CA GLN A 296 -21.15 -3.15 4.82
C GLN A 296 -21.05 -2.45 6.19
N SER A 297 -22.16 -2.33 6.90
CA SER A 297 -22.17 -1.78 8.27
C SER A 297 -21.40 -2.70 9.23
N VAL A 298 -21.61 -4.02 9.14
CA VAL A 298 -20.87 -5.01 9.94
C VAL A 298 -19.38 -4.97 9.58
N ASP A 299 -19.04 -4.82 8.32
CA ASP A 299 -17.65 -4.67 7.90
C ASP A 299 -17.01 -3.43 8.54
N GLY A 300 -17.61 -2.26 8.35
CA GLY A 300 -17.06 -1.00 8.84
C GLY A 300 -16.95 -0.91 10.37
N TRP A 301 -17.90 -1.47 11.10
CA TRP A 301 -17.94 -1.36 12.57
C TRP A 301 -17.27 -2.51 13.31
N PHE A 302 -17.24 -3.72 12.72
CA PHE A 302 -16.78 -4.92 13.42
C PHE A 302 -15.63 -5.65 12.70
N LEU A 303 -15.80 -6.00 11.40
CA LEU A 303 -14.83 -6.86 10.72
C LEU A 303 -13.51 -6.13 10.50
N THR A 304 -13.55 -5.01 9.81
CA THR A 304 -12.36 -4.21 9.49
C THR A 304 -11.59 -3.75 10.74
N PRO A 305 -12.22 -3.16 11.81
CA PRO A 305 -11.48 -2.77 13.01
C PRO A 305 -10.88 -3.93 13.78
N ARG A 306 -11.54 -5.10 13.83
CA ARG A 306 -11.05 -6.27 14.56
C ARG A 306 -10.02 -7.09 13.80
N LEU A 307 -10.20 -7.27 12.49
CA LEU A 307 -9.36 -8.15 11.67
C LEU A 307 -8.14 -7.43 11.09
N LEU A 308 -8.32 -6.22 10.59
CA LEU A 308 -7.22 -5.39 10.08
C LEU A 308 -6.56 -4.56 11.19
N GLY A 309 -7.34 -4.14 12.19
CA GLY A 309 -6.87 -3.42 13.38
C GLY A 309 -6.35 -2.01 13.07
N LYS A 310 -5.91 -1.31 14.14
CA LYS A 310 -5.28 0.03 14.03
C LYS A 310 -3.91 0.01 13.33
N ARG A 311 -3.39 -1.16 12.97
CA ARG A 311 -1.99 -1.35 12.51
C ARG A 311 -1.75 -0.95 11.05
N VAL A 312 -2.75 -1.00 10.18
CA VAL A 312 -2.61 -0.48 8.81
C VAL A 312 -2.52 1.04 8.83
N GLY A 313 -3.30 1.68 9.72
CA GLY A 313 -3.21 3.09 10.10
C GLY A 313 -3.28 4.11 8.95
N LEU A 314 -3.71 3.70 7.76
CA LEU A 314 -3.95 4.60 6.65
C LEU A 314 -5.26 5.35 6.87
N HIS A 315 -5.23 6.67 6.71
CA HIS A 315 -6.45 7.46 6.66
C HIS A 315 -7.25 7.08 5.39
N PRO A 316 -8.58 6.98 5.42
CA PRO A 316 -9.41 6.58 4.27
C PRO A 316 -9.09 7.34 2.98
N VAL A 317 -8.76 8.62 3.07
CA VAL A 317 -8.37 9.45 1.93
C VAL A 317 -7.14 8.88 1.21
N TRP A 318 -6.13 8.40 1.94
CA TRP A 318 -4.95 7.80 1.32
C TRP A 318 -5.23 6.46 0.63
N ILE A 319 -6.23 5.72 1.13
CA ILE A 319 -6.70 4.50 0.46
C ILE A 319 -7.34 4.87 -0.88
N LEU A 320 -8.22 5.88 -0.92
CA LEU A 320 -8.84 6.35 -2.16
C LEU A 320 -7.80 6.87 -3.16
N VAL A 321 -6.86 7.69 -2.69
CA VAL A 321 -5.76 8.20 -3.54
C VAL A 321 -4.92 7.05 -4.10
N ALA A 322 -4.60 6.04 -3.27
CA ALA A 322 -3.84 4.88 -3.72
C ALA A 322 -4.61 4.07 -4.77
N LEU A 323 -5.93 3.87 -4.59
CA LEU A 323 -6.79 3.17 -5.55
C LEU A 323 -6.87 3.91 -6.88
N LEU A 324 -7.02 5.24 -6.85
CA LEU A 324 -7.05 6.09 -8.06
C LEU A 324 -5.71 6.04 -8.79
N LEU A 325 -4.58 6.25 -8.07
CA LEU A 325 -3.25 6.20 -8.67
C LEU A 325 -2.92 4.78 -9.19
N GLY A 326 -3.26 3.76 -8.42
CA GLY A 326 -3.06 2.36 -8.84
C GLY A 326 -3.87 2.03 -10.09
N GLY A 327 -5.12 2.50 -10.12
CA GLY A 327 -6.00 2.33 -11.28
C GLY A 327 -5.50 3.03 -12.54
N GLU A 328 -5.01 4.27 -12.40
CA GLU A 328 -4.47 5.04 -13.52
C GLU A 328 -3.17 4.45 -14.06
N LEU A 329 -2.26 4.06 -13.16
CA LEU A 329 -0.93 3.56 -13.56
C LEU A 329 -0.96 2.13 -14.12
N PHE A 330 -1.77 1.24 -13.53
CA PHE A 330 -1.72 -0.20 -13.79
C PHE A 330 -3.09 -0.82 -14.11
N GLY A 331 -4.15 -0.01 -14.20
CA GLY A 331 -5.51 -0.51 -14.42
C GLY A 331 -6.08 -1.30 -13.24
N LEU A 332 -7.02 -2.21 -13.51
CA LEU A 332 -7.65 -3.06 -12.48
C LEU A 332 -6.66 -3.76 -11.55
N PRO A 333 -5.59 -4.35 -12.07
CA PRO A 333 -4.58 -4.97 -11.23
C PRO A 333 -3.86 -3.99 -10.30
N GLY A 334 -3.66 -2.75 -10.73
CA GLY A 334 -3.09 -1.71 -9.88
C GLY A 334 -3.97 -1.39 -8.68
N ILE A 335 -5.30 -1.42 -8.86
CA ILE A 335 -6.26 -1.25 -7.77
C ILE A 335 -6.08 -2.35 -6.71
N VAL A 336 -5.86 -3.60 -7.11
CA VAL A 336 -5.67 -4.75 -6.20
C VAL A 336 -4.44 -4.57 -5.31
N VAL A 337 -3.32 -4.10 -5.88
CA VAL A 337 -2.06 -3.92 -5.13
C VAL A 337 -1.92 -2.54 -4.47
N ALA A 338 -2.83 -1.61 -4.76
CA ALA A 338 -2.75 -0.23 -4.30
C ALA A 338 -2.65 -0.10 -2.77
N VAL A 339 -3.51 -0.81 -2.03
CA VAL A 339 -3.54 -0.73 -0.56
C VAL A 339 -2.31 -1.35 0.09
N PRO A 340 -1.84 -2.55 -0.29
CA PRO A 340 -0.57 -3.10 0.17
C PRO A 340 0.62 -2.17 -0.08
N VAL A 341 0.70 -1.59 -1.27
CA VAL A 341 1.77 -0.64 -1.64
C VAL A 341 1.69 0.62 -0.80
N ALA A 342 0.51 1.21 -0.63
CA ALA A 342 0.32 2.39 0.21
C ALA A 342 0.67 2.13 1.68
N ALA A 343 0.31 0.96 2.21
CA ALA A 343 0.66 0.55 3.57
C ALA A 343 2.18 0.40 3.75
N THR A 344 2.86 -0.18 2.77
CA THR A 344 4.33 -0.28 2.74
C THR A 344 4.97 1.09 2.67
N LEU A 345 4.52 1.94 1.75
CA LEU A 345 5.04 3.30 1.57
C LEU A 345 4.88 4.13 2.85
N ARG A 346 3.75 4.01 3.54
CA ARG A 346 3.53 4.66 4.84
C ARG A 346 4.62 4.29 5.85
N VAL A 347 4.92 3.00 6.02
CA VAL A 347 5.96 2.55 6.96
C VAL A 347 7.31 3.14 6.60
N VAL A 348 7.67 3.10 5.31
CA VAL A 348 8.93 3.67 4.81
C VAL A 348 8.99 5.17 5.08
N VAL A 349 7.94 5.92 4.73
CA VAL A 349 7.87 7.37 4.94
C VAL A 349 7.94 7.72 6.42
N GLN A 350 7.21 7.02 7.29
CA GLN A 350 7.24 7.29 8.74
C GLN A 350 8.63 7.07 9.34
N ASN A 351 9.30 5.97 9.00
CA ASN A 351 10.66 5.72 9.48
C ASN A 351 11.66 6.72 8.87
N SER A 352 11.50 7.11 7.61
CA SER A 352 12.35 8.13 6.97
C SER A 352 12.17 9.51 7.59
N VAL A 353 10.92 9.91 7.87
CA VAL A 353 10.62 11.18 8.55
C VAL A 353 11.16 11.18 9.98
N GLN A 354 11.05 10.05 10.68
CA GLN A 354 11.63 9.93 12.02
C GLN A 354 13.15 10.06 11.97
N ALA A 355 13.81 9.33 11.07
CA ALA A 355 15.25 9.42 10.88
C ALA A 355 15.69 10.84 10.48
N TYR A 356 14.91 11.52 9.63
CA TYR A 356 15.17 12.91 9.26
C TYR A 356 15.05 13.85 10.46
N ARG A 357 13.99 13.70 11.29
CA ARG A 357 13.80 14.52 12.50
C ARG A 357 14.91 14.33 13.54
N GLU A 358 15.49 13.13 13.58
CA GLU A 358 16.62 12.80 14.45
C GLU A 358 17.97 13.21 13.84
N SER A 359 18.00 13.65 12.58
CA SER A 359 19.21 14.05 11.88
C SER A 359 19.67 15.46 12.29
N LEU A 360 20.97 15.67 12.24
CA LEU A 360 21.60 16.97 12.50
C LEU A 360 21.09 18.07 11.56
N LEU A 361 20.73 17.70 10.35
CA LEU A 361 20.14 18.60 9.35
C LEU A 361 18.82 19.22 9.81
N TYR A 362 17.95 18.41 10.42
CA TYR A 362 16.67 18.90 10.94
C TYR A 362 16.83 19.70 12.22
N LEU A 363 17.75 19.25 13.09
CA LEU A 363 18.02 19.91 14.37
C LEU A 363 18.76 21.23 14.22
N GLY A 364 19.29 21.56 13.03
CA GLY A 364 20.05 22.78 12.78
C GLY A 364 21.32 22.87 13.61
N LEU A 365 21.77 21.75 14.22
CA LEU A 365 22.92 21.71 15.09
C LEU A 365 24.20 21.58 14.25
N ASN A 366 24.91 22.69 14.08
CA ASN A 366 26.32 22.65 13.72
C ASN A 366 27.10 22.14 14.95
N LEU A 367 27.24 20.81 15.02
CA LEU A 367 28.04 20.24 16.11
C LEU A 367 29.51 20.32 15.70
N GLU A 368 30.26 21.03 16.48
CA GLU A 368 31.74 21.03 16.46
C GLU A 368 32.25 20.29 17.71
N PRO A 369 32.30 18.92 17.66
CA PRO A 369 32.86 18.20 18.78
C PRO A 369 34.38 18.35 18.77
N ILE A 370 34.91 18.73 19.89
CA ILE A 370 36.36 18.83 20.13
C ILE A 370 36.73 17.80 21.20
N PHE A 371 37.61 16.90 20.83
CA PHE A 371 38.15 15.90 21.74
C PHE A 371 39.53 16.33 22.20
N TYR A 372 39.57 16.75 23.46
CA TYR A 372 40.84 17.14 24.12
C TYR A 372 41.51 15.90 24.68
N THR A 373 42.75 15.70 24.26
CA THR A 373 43.59 14.53 24.57
C THR A 373 45.01 14.95 24.90
N ARG A 374 45.84 14.00 25.32
CA ARG A 374 47.28 14.16 25.52
C ARG A 374 48.01 13.00 24.85
N GLU A 375 49.21 13.26 24.34
CA GLU A 375 50.08 12.25 23.77
C GLU A 375 50.53 11.24 24.83
N GLY A 376 50.45 9.93 24.57
CA GLY A 376 50.78 8.87 25.53
C GLY A 376 49.76 8.61 26.65
N CYS A 377 48.56 9.13 26.53
CA CYS A 377 47.47 8.94 27.51
C CYS A 377 46.61 7.71 27.16
N SER A 378 46.86 6.57 27.82
CA SER A 378 46.11 5.32 27.58
C SER A 378 44.61 5.46 27.82
N LEU A 379 44.21 6.27 28.80
CA LEU A 379 42.79 6.54 29.04
C LEU A 379 42.13 7.34 27.89
N CYS A 380 42.89 8.20 27.24
CA CYS A 380 42.40 8.97 26.09
C CYS A 380 42.21 8.08 24.86
N GLU A 381 43.11 7.12 24.67
CA GLU A 381 42.99 6.13 23.58
C GLU A 381 41.78 5.21 23.80
N GLU A 382 41.60 4.72 25.05
CA GLU A 382 40.40 3.92 25.40
C GLU A 382 39.11 4.71 25.13
N PHE A 383 39.08 6.00 25.51
CA PHE A 383 37.92 6.88 25.32
C PHE A 383 37.66 7.15 23.82
N GLU A 384 38.69 7.37 23.01
CA GLU A 384 38.60 7.62 21.57
C GLU A 384 38.03 6.39 20.83
N LEU A 385 38.48 5.18 21.21
CA LEU A 385 37.93 3.92 20.68
C LEU A 385 36.45 3.74 20.98
N LEU A 386 35.96 4.24 22.10
CA LEU A 386 34.53 4.24 22.43
C LEU A 386 33.76 5.36 21.73
N LEU A 387 34.39 6.53 21.57
CA LEU A 387 33.77 7.74 21.02
C LEU A 387 33.58 7.65 19.51
N GLN A 388 34.59 7.16 18.79
CA GLN A 388 34.62 7.16 17.34
C GLN A 388 33.41 6.40 16.71
N PRO A 389 33.09 5.15 17.07
CA PRO A 389 31.95 4.48 16.52
C PRO A 389 30.59 5.11 16.88
N LEU A 390 30.50 5.76 18.06
CA LEU A 390 29.29 6.45 18.52
C LEU A 390 28.98 7.72 17.71
N LEU A 391 30.01 8.44 17.28
CA LEU A 391 29.88 9.65 16.46
C LEU A 391 29.80 9.32 14.96
N ASP A 392 30.59 8.38 14.48
CA ASP A 392 30.59 7.96 13.07
C ASP A 392 29.25 7.40 12.61
N CYS A 393 28.54 6.66 13.46
CA CYS A 393 27.18 6.16 13.13
C CYS A 393 26.14 7.29 12.96
N ARG A 394 26.46 8.50 13.45
CA ARG A 394 25.65 9.71 13.32
C ARG A 394 26.19 10.70 12.28
N GLY A 395 27.27 10.35 11.58
CA GLY A 395 27.94 11.22 10.61
C GLY A 395 28.60 12.44 11.23
N ILE A 396 28.98 12.37 12.53
CA ILE A 396 29.61 13.47 13.29
C ILE A 396 31.11 13.19 13.36
N HIS A 397 31.90 14.09 12.83
CA HIS A 397 33.35 14.05 12.97
C HIS A 397 33.79 14.97 14.09
N PHE A 398 34.76 14.55 14.92
CA PHE A 398 35.32 15.38 15.97
C PHE A 398 36.74 15.82 15.62
N ARG A 399 37.11 17.00 16.12
CA ARG A 399 38.47 17.53 16.00
C ARG A 399 39.27 17.11 17.23
N ARG A 400 40.37 16.39 17.01
CA ARG A 400 41.32 16.03 18.07
C ARG A 400 42.25 17.22 18.37
N VAL A 401 42.36 17.59 19.66
CA VAL A 401 43.22 18.66 20.11
C VAL A 401 44.07 18.18 21.29
N ASP A 402 45.38 18.28 21.13
CA ASP A 402 46.32 17.97 22.19
C ASP A 402 46.42 19.17 23.14
N VAL A 403 46.15 18.94 24.44
CA VAL A 403 46.15 19.99 25.47
C VAL A 403 47.52 20.54 25.79
N ASP A 404 48.58 19.79 25.56
CA ASP A 404 49.97 20.25 25.84
C ASP A 404 50.50 21.22 24.78
N ARG A 405 49.79 21.39 23.64
CA ARG A 405 50.16 22.36 22.60
C ARG A 405 49.89 23.82 22.96
N SER A 406 49.07 24.08 24.00
CA SER A 406 48.74 25.44 24.41
C SER A 406 48.72 25.54 25.93
N PRO A 407 49.44 26.52 26.53
CA PRO A 407 49.44 26.75 27.99
C PRO A 407 48.02 26.93 28.55
N ALA A 408 47.15 27.65 27.85
CA ALA A 408 45.77 27.88 28.24
C ALA A 408 44.93 26.60 28.25
N LEU A 409 45.13 25.70 27.27
CA LEU A 409 44.44 24.42 27.24
C LEU A 409 44.96 23.45 28.29
N LYS A 410 46.26 23.50 28.56
CA LYS A 410 46.90 22.72 29.62
C LYS A 410 46.39 23.12 31.00
N GLU A 411 46.21 24.40 31.26
CA GLU A 411 45.62 24.90 32.48
C GLU A 411 44.14 24.50 32.63
N ARG A 412 43.36 24.60 31.53
CA ARG A 412 41.91 24.33 31.55
C ARG A 412 41.57 22.85 31.61
N PHE A 413 42.28 21.99 30.86
CA PHE A 413 41.94 20.59 30.65
C PHE A 413 43.04 19.59 30.99
N GLY A 414 44.26 20.03 31.29
CA GLY A 414 45.43 19.15 31.43
C GLY A 414 45.30 18.05 32.47
N SER A 415 44.59 18.29 33.57
CA SER A 415 44.32 17.30 34.63
C SER A 415 42.99 16.53 34.41
N ARG A 416 42.20 16.89 33.37
CA ARG A 416 40.84 16.38 33.14
C ARG A 416 40.70 15.52 31.88
N VAL A 417 41.75 15.44 31.07
CA VAL A 417 41.73 14.61 29.82
C VAL A 417 41.46 13.14 30.15
N PRO A 418 40.70 12.45 29.31
CA PRO A 418 40.03 12.86 28.06
C PRO A 418 38.80 13.73 28.31
N VAL A 419 38.60 14.78 27.47
CA VAL A 419 37.43 15.65 27.55
C VAL A 419 36.78 15.78 26.17
N LEU A 420 35.47 15.55 26.09
CA LEU A 420 34.65 15.83 24.93
C LEU A 420 33.88 17.11 25.16
N GLU A 421 34.16 18.13 24.37
CA GLU A 421 33.42 19.39 24.32
C GLU A 421 32.63 19.47 23.03
N ILE A 422 31.36 19.86 23.12
CA ILE A 422 30.49 20.08 21.95
C ILE A 422 29.91 21.49 22.10
N ASN A 423 30.14 22.33 21.08
CA ASN A 423 29.66 23.72 21.05
C ASN A 423 30.02 24.50 22.35
N GLY A 424 31.22 24.36 22.84
CA GLY A 424 31.71 25.05 24.03
C GLY A 424 31.27 24.48 25.39
N LYS A 425 30.45 23.39 25.39
CA LYS A 425 30.03 22.71 26.63
C LYS A 425 30.70 21.34 26.74
N VAL A 426 31.28 21.08 27.93
CA VAL A 426 31.85 19.77 28.25
C VAL A 426 30.73 18.76 28.44
N VAL A 427 30.67 17.76 27.55
CA VAL A 427 29.67 16.72 27.54
C VAL A 427 30.11 15.48 28.29
N ALA A 428 31.39 15.14 28.16
CA ALA A 428 31.97 13.95 28.79
C ALA A 428 33.42 14.20 29.16
N GLU A 429 33.87 13.65 30.29
CA GLU A 429 35.26 13.76 30.77
C GLU A 429 35.65 12.54 31.60
N GLY A 430 36.93 12.19 31.57
CA GLY A 430 37.52 11.12 32.35
C GLY A 430 37.05 9.72 31.89
N ARG A 431 37.22 8.74 32.77
CA ARG A 431 36.92 7.35 32.48
C ARG A 431 35.41 7.09 32.38
N MET A 432 34.93 6.54 31.26
CA MET A 432 33.53 6.23 31.04
C MET A 432 33.33 4.88 30.34
N THR A 433 32.19 4.24 30.62
CA THR A 433 31.72 3.08 29.85
C THR A 433 30.98 3.52 28.59
N SER A 434 30.96 2.67 27.55
CA SER A 434 30.24 2.94 26.31
C SER A 434 28.78 3.35 26.54
N ALA A 435 28.04 2.65 27.40
CA ALA A 435 26.64 2.96 27.71
C ALA A 435 26.46 4.35 28.37
N LYS A 436 27.37 4.76 29.24
CA LYS A 436 27.32 6.08 29.92
C LYS A 436 27.69 7.22 28.96
N LEU A 437 28.65 6.97 28.07
CA LEU A 437 29.06 7.92 27.05
C LEU A 437 27.92 8.13 26.05
N GLU A 438 27.29 7.03 25.58
CA GLU A 438 26.12 7.08 24.68
C GLU A 438 24.95 7.82 25.33
N GLN A 439 24.65 7.56 26.59
CA GLN A 439 23.60 8.26 27.35
C GLN A 439 23.86 9.77 27.44
N LYS A 440 25.11 10.20 27.74
CA LYS A 440 25.44 11.61 27.83
C LYS A 440 25.37 12.32 26.47
N ILE A 441 25.92 11.72 25.45
CA ILE A 441 25.81 12.23 24.06
C ILE A 441 24.35 12.29 23.63
N GLY A 442 23.57 11.23 23.87
CA GLY A 442 22.15 11.19 23.57
C GLY A 442 21.32 12.25 24.29
N LYS A 443 21.62 12.48 25.59
CA LYS A 443 20.98 13.55 26.38
C LYS A 443 21.34 14.95 25.86
N PHE A 444 22.60 15.17 25.48
CA PHE A 444 23.02 16.45 24.90
C PHE A 444 22.37 16.74 23.56
N LEU A 445 22.26 15.71 22.69
CA LEU A 445 21.62 15.81 21.39
C LEU A 445 20.08 15.91 21.49
N GLY A 446 19.47 15.33 22.55
CA GLY A 446 18.02 15.37 22.79
C GLY A 446 17.54 16.58 23.61
N SER A 447 18.43 17.35 24.25
CA SER A 447 18.09 18.51 25.09
C SER A 447 18.14 19.84 24.33
N GLY A 448 18.26 19.81 23.02
CA GLY A 448 18.24 21.00 22.15
C GLY A 448 16.82 21.51 21.85
N HIS A 449 15.87 21.36 22.81
CA HIS A 449 14.56 22.00 22.80
C HIS A 449 14.46 22.95 23.98
#